data_731180ced66222163b9e15ea4f6a9f3a
#
_entry.id   731180ced66222163b9e15ea4f6a9f3a
#
_cell.length_a   1.000
_cell.length_b   1.000
_cell.length_c   1.000
_cell.angle_alpha   90.00
_cell.angle_beta   90.00
_cell.angle_gamma   90.00
#
_symmetry.space_group_name_H-M   'P 1'
#
loop_
_entity.id
_entity.type
_entity.pdbx_description
1 polymer ?
#
loop_
_entity_poly.entity_id
_entity_poly.type
_entity_poly.pdbx_seq_one_letter_code
_entity_poly.pdbx_strand_id
1 'polypeptide(L)'
;MTVKHRDVNPLNGVAHLALFLWALATAGPLIWVLLASFKNNTEIFLGKPFALPETFDFGTYADAWSQAHIGTYFLNSVFVVLVSTAGTMLLGSMAAYVLARYRFPGNRAIYYLFVSGLAFPTFMALAPLFGIVQSLGLLNTFTGLILVYIAYSLSFTVFFLVAFFTTLPQEIDEAAIVDGAGHLRRFFQIMMPMARSGLVSITIFNIVGQWNQYLLPVVIMQGAGADAKWVLTQGIANISTQAGYHAEWSTLFAALTLSILPMIVVYALFQRQIQAGLTAGAVK
;
A
#
# COMPACT_ATOMS: atom_id res chain seq x y z
N MET A 1 -50.38 4.35 8.42
CA MET A 1 -49.01 4.70 7.99
C MET A 1 -48.57 5.91 8.77
N THR A 2 -47.83 5.73 9.86
CA THR A 2 -47.28 6.81 10.70
C THR A 2 -45.93 7.19 10.14
N VAL A 3 -45.83 8.37 9.56
CA VAL A 3 -44.57 8.98 9.12
C VAL A 3 -43.74 9.26 10.37
N LYS A 4 -42.70 8.47 10.62
CA LYS A 4 -41.77 8.68 11.72
C LYS A 4 -40.98 9.96 11.41
N HIS A 5 -41.34 11.07 12.06
CA HIS A 5 -40.52 12.29 12.06
C HIS A 5 -39.11 11.90 12.53
N ARG A 6 -38.11 12.03 11.60
CA ARG A 6 -36.69 11.97 11.97
C ARG A 6 -36.43 13.20 12.83
N ASP A 7 -36.32 13.00 14.14
CA ASP A 7 -35.81 14.03 15.05
C ASP A 7 -34.44 14.48 14.52
N VAL A 8 -34.39 15.72 14.06
CA VAL A 8 -33.14 16.34 13.61
C VAL A 8 -32.37 16.71 14.87
N ASN A 9 -31.58 15.78 15.36
CA ASN A 9 -30.70 16.04 16.49
C ASN A 9 -29.64 17.07 16.04
N PRO A 10 -29.54 18.24 16.73
CA PRO A 10 -28.56 19.28 16.37
C PRO A 10 -27.11 18.77 16.38
N LEU A 11 -26.80 17.74 17.18
CA LEU A 11 -25.51 17.04 17.15
C LEU A 11 -25.21 16.40 15.78
N ASN A 12 -26.24 15.94 15.05
CA ASN A 12 -26.05 15.42 13.71
C ASN A 12 -25.65 16.52 12.73
N GLY A 13 -26.16 17.74 12.88
CA GLY A 13 -25.78 18.91 12.09
C GLY A 13 -24.30 19.27 12.27
N VAL A 14 -23.84 19.31 13.52
CA VAL A 14 -22.43 19.57 13.85
C VAL A 14 -21.52 18.45 13.31
N ALA A 15 -21.92 17.18 13.45
CA ALA A 15 -21.17 16.05 12.91
C ALA A 15 -21.06 16.11 11.37
N HIS A 16 -22.16 16.41 10.67
CA HIS A 16 -22.12 16.57 9.21
C HIS A 16 -21.25 17.73 8.76
N LEU A 17 -21.29 18.86 9.45
CA LEU A 17 -20.42 20.00 9.18
C LEU A 17 -18.96 19.64 9.39
N ALA A 18 -18.61 18.97 10.48
CA ALA A 18 -17.25 18.51 10.75
C ALA A 18 -16.76 17.54 9.68
N LEU A 19 -17.59 16.58 9.27
CA LEU A 19 -17.26 15.64 8.18
C LEU A 19 -17.10 16.36 6.84
N PHE A 20 -17.93 17.34 6.55
CA PHE A 20 -17.81 18.14 5.32
C PHE A 20 -16.52 18.96 5.29
N LEU A 21 -16.19 19.63 6.40
CA LEU A 21 -14.94 20.39 6.51
C LEU A 21 -13.72 19.45 6.40
N TRP A 22 -13.78 18.28 7.01
CA TRP A 22 -12.75 17.26 6.88
C TRP A 22 -12.61 16.76 5.43
N ALA A 23 -13.72 16.47 4.76
CA ALA A 23 -13.71 16.07 3.37
C ALA A 23 -13.13 17.17 2.45
N LEU A 24 -13.47 18.44 2.71
CA LEU A 24 -12.91 19.57 1.97
C LEU A 24 -11.41 19.73 2.21
N ALA A 25 -10.96 19.58 3.46
CA ALA A 25 -9.54 19.68 3.82
C ALA A 25 -8.70 18.55 3.21
N THR A 26 -9.27 17.36 3.04
CA THR A 26 -8.58 16.21 2.43
C THR A 26 -8.67 16.20 0.91
N ALA A 27 -9.84 16.52 0.34
CA ALA A 27 -10.04 16.54 -1.11
C ALA A 27 -9.46 17.80 -1.78
N GLY A 28 -9.47 18.94 -1.07
CA GLY A 28 -9.01 20.22 -1.61
C GLY A 28 -7.59 20.19 -2.19
N PRO A 29 -6.57 19.72 -1.45
CA PRO A 29 -5.21 19.57 -1.96
C PRO A 29 -5.11 18.65 -3.18
N LEU A 30 -5.87 17.54 -3.19
CA LEU A 30 -5.86 16.59 -4.31
C LEU A 30 -6.46 17.22 -5.57
N ILE A 31 -7.57 17.95 -5.42
CA ILE A 31 -8.19 18.71 -6.52
C ILE A 31 -7.23 19.79 -7.01
N TRP A 32 -6.54 20.45 -6.08
CA TRP A 32 -5.56 21.47 -6.45
C TRP A 32 -4.39 20.88 -7.26
N VAL A 33 -3.83 19.74 -6.84
CA VAL A 33 -2.77 19.03 -7.59
C VAL A 33 -3.27 18.66 -8.99
N LEU A 34 -4.50 18.16 -9.11
CA LEU A 34 -5.11 17.83 -10.40
C LEU A 34 -5.26 19.07 -11.28
N LEU A 35 -5.73 20.21 -10.76
CA LEU A 35 -5.83 21.45 -11.52
C LEU A 35 -4.45 22.00 -11.89
N ALA A 36 -3.49 21.93 -10.97
CA ALA A 36 -2.12 22.39 -11.19
C ALA A 36 -1.39 21.58 -12.28
N SER A 37 -1.77 20.32 -12.50
CA SER A 37 -1.18 19.49 -13.56
C SER A 37 -1.51 19.97 -14.98
N PHE A 38 -2.53 20.82 -15.15
CA PHE A 38 -2.89 21.46 -16.42
C PHE A 38 -2.39 22.90 -16.53
N LYS A 39 -1.79 23.48 -15.48
CA LYS A 39 -1.31 24.86 -15.45
C LYS A 39 0.16 24.95 -15.84
N ASN A 40 0.52 26.04 -16.52
CA ASN A 40 1.92 26.40 -16.67
C ASN A 40 2.52 27.00 -15.38
N ASN A 41 3.84 27.15 -15.33
CA ASN A 41 4.51 27.67 -14.14
C ASN A 41 4.04 29.08 -13.73
N THR A 42 3.73 29.93 -14.70
CA THR A 42 3.22 31.30 -14.42
C THR A 42 1.86 31.25 -13.75
N GLU A 43 0.95 30.40 -14.23
CA GLU A 43 -0.35 30.18 -13.61
C GLU A 43 -0.25 29.58 -12.20
N ILE A 44 0.73 28.68 -11.98
CA ILE A 44 0.94 28.01 -10.68
C ILE A 44 1.42 29.02 -9.63
N PHE A 45 2.41 29.84 -9.96
CA PHE A 45 3.09 30.71 -8.98
C PHE A 45 2.55 32.14 -8.92
N LEU A 46 2.11 32.69 -10.04
CA LEU A 46 1.64 34.07 -10.13
C LEU A 46 0.12 34.17 -10.28
N GLY A 47 -0.55 33.08 -10.63
CA GLY A 47 -1.99 33.01 -10.74
C GLY A 47 -2.70 32.82 -9.39
N LYS A 48 -4.04 32.81 -9.42
CA LYS A 48 -4.84 32.47 -8.24
C LYS A 48 -4.75 30.96 -8.00
N PRO A 49 -4.45 30.48 -6.77
CA PRO A 49 -4.19 29.06 -6.50
C PRO A 49 -5.32 28.13 -6.96
N PHE A 50 -6.57 28.51 -6.76
CA PHE A 50 -7.75 27.69 -7.10
C PHE A 50 -8.46 28.15 -8.39
N ALA A 51 -7.86 29.05 -9.19
CA ALA A 51 -8.41 29.36 -10.50
C ALA A 51 -8.34 28.10 -11.39
N LEU A 52 -9.29 27.97 -12.30
CA LEU A 52 -9.23 26.95 -13.34
C LEU A 52 -8.05 27.24 -14.27
N PRO A 53 -7.41 26.20 -14.86
CA PRO A 53 -6.38 26.40 -15.88
C PRO A 53 -6.95 27.14 -17.09
N GLU A 54 -6.16 27.98 -17.72
CA GLU A 54 -6.55 28.70 -18.94
C GLU A 54 -6.79 27.72 -20.11
N THR A 55 -5.99 26.65 -20.15
CA THR A 55 -6.12 25.57 -21.12
C THR A 55 -5.96 24.22 -20.43
N PHE A 56 -6.73 23.22 -20.86
CA PHE A 56 -6.55 21.84 -20.41
C PHE A 56 -5.59 21.12 -21.36
N ASP A 57 -4.29 21.32 -21.15
CA ASP A 57 -3.25 20.69 -21.97
C ASP A 57 -2.92 19.29 -21.45
N PHE A 58 -3.34 18.26 -22.19
CA PHE A 58 -2.99 16.85 -21.92
C PHE A 58 -1.58 16.49 -22.39
N GLY A 59 -0.89 17.36 -23.14
CA GLY A 59 0.50 17.19 -23.54
C GLY A 59 1.41 17.02 -22.33
N THR A 60 1.17 17.76 -21.25
CA THR A 60 1.91 17.62 -19.98
C THR A 60 1.90 16.18 -19.44
N TYR A 61 0.80 15.47 -19.57
CA TYR A 61 0.72 14.05 -19.15
C TYR A 61 1.49 13.11 -20.08
N ALA A 62 1.48 13.40 -21.40
CA ALA A 62 2.28 12.64 -22.35
C ALA A 62 3.78 12.87 -22.10
N ASP A 63 4.20 14.07 -21.79
CA ASP A 63 5.57 14.41 -21.44
C ASP A 63 5.99 13.78 -20.12
N ALA A 64 5.17 13.86 -19.09
CA ALA A 64 5.41 13.18 -17.83
C ALA A 64 5.58 11.66 -18.03
N TRP A 65 4.71 11.06 -18.84
CA TRP A 65 4.73 9.62 -19.08
C TRP A 65 5.98 9.17 -19.86
N SER A 66 6.34 9.88 -20.92
CA SER A 66 7.42 9.48 -21.85
C SER A 66 8.76 10.14 -21.52
N GLN A 67 8.83 11.47 -21.47
CA GLN A 67 10.09 12.22 -21.32
C GLN A 67 10.62 12.17 -19.89
N ALA A 68 9.72 12.28 -18.89
CA ALA A 68 10.08 12.14 -17.50
C ALA A 68 10.11 10.67 -17.01
N HIS A 69 9.96 9.71 -17.91
CA HIS A 69 10.02 8.26 -17.65
C HIS A 69 9.02 7.73 -16.63
N ILE A 70 7.96 8.48 -16.29
CA ILE A 70 6.95 8.06 -15.32
C ILE A 70 6.28 6.76 -15.72
N GLY A 71 6.06 6.52 -17.02
CA GLY A 71 5.53 5.25 -17.52
C GLY A 71 6.38 4.04 -17.13
N THR A 72 7.70 4.16 -17.26
CA THR A 72 8.65 3.11 -16.84
C THR A 72 8.60 2.88 -15.35
N TYR A 73 8.66 3.94 -14.56
CA TYR A 73 8.62 3.84 -13.09
C TYR A 73 7.27 3.30 -12.57
N PHE A 74 6.19 3.65 -13.24
CA PHE A 74 4.87 3.12 -12.96
C PHE A 74 4.81 1.60 -13.18
N LEU A 75 5.26 1.13 -14.34
CA LEU A 75 5.30 -0.30 -14.66
C LEU A 75 6.24 -1.08 -13.72
N ASN A 76 7.40 -0.52 -13.40
CA ASN A 76 8.30 -1.09 -12.40
C ASN A 76 7.60 -1.23 -11.03
N SER A 77 6.88 -0.19 -10.59
CA SER A 77 6.12 -0.23 -9.33
C SER A 77 5.03 -1.30 -9.36
N VAL A 78 4.25 -1.37 -10.44
CA VAL A 78 3.21 -2.41 -10.60
C VAL A 78 3.83 -3.81 -10.50
N PHE A 79 4.92 -4.06 -11.22
CA PHE A 79 5.62 -5.35 -11.19
C PHE A 79 6.14 -5.69 -9.80
N VAL A 80 6.90 -4.78 -9.17
CA VAL A 80 7.47 -5.00 -7.83
C VAL A 80 6.38 -5.22 -6.79
N VAL A 81 5.35 -4.38 -6.77
CA VAL A 81 4.25 -4.47 -5.80
C VAL A 81 3.44 -5.76 -5.97
N LEU A 82 3.12 -6.15 -7.20
CA LEU A 82 2.35 -7.38 -7.42
C LEU A 82 3.14 -8.62 -7.01
N VAL A 83 4.41 -8.72 -7.39
CA VAL A 83 5.24 -9.89 -7.08
C VAL A 83 5.55 -9.96 -5.58
N SER A 84 5.92 -8.83 -4.97
CA SER A 84 6.22 -8.80 -3.53
C SER A 84 4.97 -9.02 -2.67
N THR A 85 3.82 -8.47 -3.05
CA THR A 85 2.55 -8.73 -2.36
C THR A 85 2.16 -10.21 -2.47
N ALA A 86 2.27 -10.81 -3.66
CA ALA A 86 1.99 -12.24 -3.83
C ALA A 86 2.91 -13.10 -2.96
N GLY A 87 4.22 -12.82 -2.94
CA GLY A 87 5.19 -13.50 -2.09
C GLY A 87 4.89 -13.30 -0.59
N THR A 88 4.60 -12.07 -0.18
CA THR A 88 4.23 -11.74 1.20
C THR A 88 2.96 -12.47 1.64
N MET A 89 1.94 -12.49 0.81
CA MET A 89 0.67 -13.16 1.13
C MET A 89 0.82 -14.66 1.18
N LEU A 90 1.60 -15.27 0.28
CA LEU A 90 1.85 -16.69 0.30
C LEU A 90 2.62 -17.10 1.57
N LEU A 91 3.79 -16.51 1.81
CA LEU A 91 4.64 -16.86 2.94
C LEU A 91 4.01 -16.44 4.27
N GLY A 92 3.43 -15.26 4.33
CA GLY A 92 2.79 -14.72 5.53
C GLY A 92 1.54 -15.50 5.93
N SER A 93 0.70 -15.93 4.98
CA SER A 93 -0.48 -16.75 5.30
C SER A 93 -0.09 -18.17 5.73
N MET A 94 0.93 -18.76 5.12
CA MET A 94 1.46 -20.07 5.55
C MET A 94 2.01 -19.99 6.99
N ALA A 95 2.84 -18.99 7.28
CA ALA A 95 3.38 -18.79 8.62
C ALA A 95 2.26 -18.51 9.64
N ALA A 96 1.32 -17.63 9.30
CA ALA A 96 0.20 -17.29 10.17
C ALA A 96 -0.71 -18.48 10.45
N TYR A 97 -1.01 -19.30 9.44
CA TYR A 97 -1.78 -20.53 9.63
C TYR A 97 -1.11 -21.49 10.60
N VAL A 98 0.19 -21.74 10.41
CA VAL A 98 0.95 -22.64 11.30
C VAL A 98 0.97 -22.07 12.73
N LEU A 99 1.26 -20.78 12.89
CA LEU A 99 1.30 -20.16 14.22
C LEU A 99 -0.06 -20.12 14.93
N ALA A 100 -1.16 -20.03 14.17
CA ALA A 100 -2.51 -20.00 14.73
C ALA A 100 -3.07 -21.37 15.08
N ARG A 101 -2.72 -22.43 14.30
CA ARG A 101 -3.39 -23.74 14.37
C ARG A 101 -2.55 -24.85 14.96
N TYR A 102 -1.23 -24.74 14.93
CA TYR A 102 -0.36 -25.78 15.42
C TYR A 102 0.27 -25.39 16.76
N ARG A 103 0.31 -26.35 17.67
CA ARG A 103 1.01 -26.23 18.96
C ARG A 103 2.35 -26.94 18.87
N PHE A 104 3.45 -26.22 18.95
CA PHE A 104 4.80 -26.77 18.96
C PHE A 104 5.73 -25.92 19.84
N PRO A 105 6.85 -26.49 20.35
CA PRO A 105 7.82 -25.71 21.10
C PRO A 105 8.36 -24.52 20.30
N GLY A 106 8.36 -23.32 20.90
CA GLY A 106 8.81 -22.10 20.23
C GLY A 106 7.75 -21.33 19.43
N ASN A 107 6.52 -21.84 19.26
CA ASN A 107 5.44 -21.16 18.54
C ASN A 107 5.28 -19.69 18.97
N ARG A 108 5.19 -19.45 20.29
CA ARG A 108 5.06 -18.08 20.83
C ARG A 108 6.29 -17.21 20.55
N ALA A 109 7.48 -17.78 20.65
CA ALA A 109 8.72 -17.03 20.39
C ALA A 109 8.80 -16.59 18.92
N ILE A 110 8.46 -17.47 17.99
CA ILE A 110 8.39 -17.14 16.55
C ILE A 110 7.32 -16.08 16.29
N TYR A 111 6.14 -16.21 16.88
CA TYR A 111 5.09 -15.19 16.76
C TYR A 111 5.58 -13.82 17.25
N TYR A 112 6.18 -13.76 18.45
CA TYR A 112 6.70 -12.50 18.99
C TYR A 112 7.89 -11.94 18.19
N LEU A 113 8.67 -12.78 17.52
CA LEU A 113 9.70 -12.34 16.58
C LEU A 113 9.08 -11.56 15.41
N PHE A 114 7.99 -12.06 14.82
CA PHE A 114 7.26 -11.29 13.78
C PHE A 114 6.67 -9.99 14.35
N VAL A 115 6.03 -10.05 15.53
CA VAL A 115 5.40 -8.88 16.15
C VAL A 115 6.45 -7.81 16.49
N SER A 116 7.63 -8.19 16.96
CA SER A 116 8.71 -7.25 17.27
C SER A 116 9.17 -6.44 16.05
N GLY A 117 9.06 -7.02 14.85
CA GLY A 117 9.34 -6.32 13.61
C GLY A 117 8.41 -5.13 13.33
N LEU A 118 7.18 -5.12 13.89
CA LEU A 118 6.26 -3.99 13.79
C LEU A 118 6.71 -2.79 14.65
N ALA A 119 7.34 -3.07 15.78
CA ALA A 119 7.82 -2.04 16.70
C ALA A 119 9.20 -1.48 16.28
N PHE A 120 9.90 -2.16 15.37
CA PHE A 120 11.25 -1.75 14.99
C PHE A 120 11.21 -0.59 13.99
N PRO A 121 11.85 0.56 14.28
CA PRO A 121 11.86 1.70 13.39
C PRO A 121 12.59 1.39 12.09
N THR A 122 11.93 1.51 10.95
CA THR A 122 12.50 1.23 9.61
C THR A 122 13.81 1.97 9.38
N PHE A 123 13.90 3.24 9.81
CA PHE A 123 15.10 4.04 9.64
C PHE A 123 16.36 3.43 10.27
N MET A 124 16.22 2.78 11.43
CA MET A 124 17.36 2.14 12.11
C MET A 124 17.84 0.90 11.36
N ALA A 125 16.97 0.26 10.59
CA ALA A 125 17.29 -0.93 9.81
C ALA A 125 17.97 -0.61 8.47
N LEU A 126 17.90 0.62 7.96
CA LEU A 126 18.34 0.93 6.59
C LEU A 126 19.81 0.61 6.35
N ALA A 127 20.71 1.00 7.25
CA ALA A 127 22.14 0.78 7.09
C ALA A 127 22.52 -0.72 7.13
N PRO A 128 22.10 -1.51 8.13
CA PRO A 128 22.37 -2.95 8.13
C PRO A 128 21.66 -3.68 6.97
N LEU A 129 20.46 -3.25 6.58
CA LEU A 129 19.75 -3.80 5.43
C LEU A 129 20.53 -3.60 4.13
N PHE A 130 21.04 -2.38 3.91
CA PHE A 130 21.90 -2.10 2.77
C PHE A 130 23.10 -3.05 2.72
N GLY A 131 23.82 -3.22 3.84
CA GLY A 131 24.96 -4.12 3.93
C GLY A 131 24.60 -5.59 3.60
N ILE A 132 23.46 -6.07 4.07
CA ILE A 132 22.97 -7.43 3.76
C ILE A 132 22.68 -7.55 2.26
N VAL A 133 21.90 -6.63 1.68
CA VAL A 133 21.54 -6.69 0.26
C VAL A 133 22.77 -6.56 -0.63
N GLN A 134 23.75 -5.74 -0.23
CA GLN A 134 25.04 -5.60 -0.91
C GLN A 134 25.85 -6.90 -0.86
N SER A 135 25.95 -7.54 0.30
CA SER A 135 26.70 -8.79 0.45
C SER A 135 26.11 -9.95 -0.35
N LEU A 136 24.80 -9.90 -0.62
CA LEU A 136 24.09 -10.86 -1.47
C LEU A 136 24.19 -10.51 -2.97
N GLY A 137 24.82 -9.40 -3.36
CA GLY A 137 24.89 -8.94 -4.76
C GLY A 137 23.55 -8.51 -5.33
N LEU A 138 22.58 -8.12 -4.50
CA LEU A 138 21.21 -7.82 -4.89
C LEU A 138 20.89 -6.31 -4.98
N LEU A 139 21.87 -5.42 -4.73
CA LEU A 139 21.69 -3.98 -4.94
C LEU A 139 21.34 -3.69 -6.41
N ASN A 140 20.52 -2.69 -6.61
CA ASN A 140 20.05 -2.26 -7.93
C ASN A 140 19.40 -3.38 -8.75
N THR A 141 18.69 -4.29 -8.10
CA THR A 141 17.92 -5.36 -8.74
C THR A 141 16.48 -5.41 -8.24
N PHE A 142 15.54 -5.73 -9.13
CA PHE A 142 14.15 -5.96 -8.73
C PHE A 142 14.04 -7.11 -7.72
N THR A 143 14.83 -8.16 -7.87
CA THR A 143 14.85 -9.29 -6.93
C THR A 143 15.19 -8.82 -5.51
N GLY A 144 16.23 -7.99 -5.36
CA GLY A 144 16.60 -7.41 -4.07
C GLY A 144 15.48 -6.59 -3.46
N LEU A 145 14.87 -5.70 -4.24
CA LEU A 145 13.77 -4.87 -3.76
C LEU A 145 12.53 -5.69 -3.39
N ILE A 146 12.17 -6.69 -4.19
CA ILE A 146 11.05 -7.59 -3.93
C ILE A 146 11.27 -8.38 -2.63
N LEU A 147 12.46 -8.95 -2.42
CA LEU A 147 12.77 -9.69 -1.19
C LEU A 147 12.72 -8.78 0.04
N VAL A 148 13.22 -7.56 -0.06
CA VAL A 148 13.14 -6.57 1.01
C VAL A 148 11.68 -6.20 1.31
N TYR A 149 10.84 -6.01 0.30
CA TYR A 149 9.42 -5.72 0.48
C TYR A 149 8.69 -6.90 1.14
N ILE A 150 8.98 -8.14 0.72
CA ILE A 150 8.41 -9.33 1.36
C ILE A 150 8.82 -9.37 2.83
N ALA A 151 10.11 -9.29 3.13
CA ALA A 151 10.62 -9.36 4.51
C ALA A 151 10.01 -8.28 5.41
N TYR A 152 9.96 -7.05 4.93
CA TYR A 152 9.36 -5.92 5.65
C TYR A 152 7.87 -6.13 5.94
N SER A 153 7.12 -6.61 4.95
CA SER A 153 5.67 -6.76 5.04
C SER A 153 5.23 -8.01 5.80
N LEU A 154 6.12 -8.99 6.01
CA LEU A 154 5.79 -10.24 6.71
C LEU A 154 5.33 -10.00 8.16
N SER A 155 5.97 -9.10 8.89
CA SER A 155 5.61 -8.78 10.29
C SER A 155 4.15 -8.37 10.41
N PHE A 156 3.73 -7.41 9.61
CA PHE A 156 2.35 -6.94 9.54
C PHE A 156 1.38 -8.06 9.12
N THR A 157 1.73 -8.76 8.05
CA THR A 157 0.87 -9.80 7.46
C THR A 157 0.66 -10.96 8.43
N VAL A 158 1.72 -11.45 9.05
CA VAL A 158 1.63 -12.57 10.03
C VAL A 158 0.83 -12.16 11.26
N PHE A 159 1.09 -10.95 11.81
CA PHE A 159 0.36 -10.45 12.98
C PHE A 159 -1.16 -10.47 12.75
N PHE A 160 -1.62 -9.85 11.67
CA PHE A 160 -3.05 -9.75 11.40
C PHE A 160 -3.67 -11.10 10.98
N LEU A 161 -2.97 -11.89 10.16
CA LEU A 161 -3.52 -13.18 9.72
C LEU A 161 -3.54 -14.23 10.84
N VAL A 162 -2.61 -14.22 11.80
CA VAL A 162 -2.70 -15.08 13.00
C VAL A 162 -3.97 -14.77 13.77
N ALA A 163 -4.23 -13.48 14.04
CA ALA A 163 -5.47 -13.06 14.70
C ALA A 163 -6.70 -13.54 13.94
N PHE A 164 -6.71 -13.40 12.61
CA PHE A 164 -7.82 -13.83 11.77
C PHE A 164 -8.01 -15.35 11.76
N PHE A 165 -6.95 -16.12 11.52
CA PHE A 165 -7.04 -17.59 11.52
C PHE A 165 -7.48 -18.15 12.89
N THR A 166 -7.16 -17.46 13.98
CA THR A 166 -7.60 -17.87 15.33
C THR A 166 -9.11 -17.73 15.53
N THR A 167 -9.79 -16.84 14.78
CA THR A 167 -11.25 -16.67 14.87
C THR A 167 -12.05 -17.73 14.11
N LEU A 168 -11.41 -18.48 13.22
CA LEU A 168 -12.09 -19.52 12.44
C LEU A 168 -12.41 -20.73 13.32
N PRO A 169 -13.56 -21.43 13.12
CA PRO A 169 -13.92 -22.63 13.90
C PRO A 169 -12.84 -23.71 13.81
N GLN A 170 -12.45 -24.27 14.95
CA GLN A 170 -11.44 -25.32 15.02
C GLN A 170 -12.00 -26.66 14.55
N GLU A 171 -13.29 -26.86 14.74
CA GLU A 171 -14.03 -28.09 14.40
C GLU A 171 -13.92 -28.44 12.89
N ILE A 172 -13.84 -27.41 12.04
CA ILE A 172 -13.68 -27.62 10.59
C ILE A 172 -12.29 -28.19 10.26
N ASP A 173 -11.25 -27.70 10.93
CA ASP A 173 -9.89 -28.19 10.74
C ASP A 173 -9.75 -29.62 11.29
N GLU A 174 -10.38 -29.93 12.43
CA GLU A 174 -10.43 -31.26 13.03
C GLU A 174 -11.21 -32.28 12.17
N ALA A 175 -12.38 -31.88 11.62
CA ALA A 175 -13.16 -32.68 10.69
C ALA A 175 -12.33 -33.04 9.44
N ALA A 176 -11.61 -32.06 8.89
CA ALA A 176 -10.74 -32.29 7.73
C ALA A 176 -9.62 -33.29 8.02
N ILE A 177 -9.11 -33.33 9.25
CA ILE A 177 -8.10 -34.35 9.69
C ILE A 177 -8.74 -35.73 9.69
N VAL A 178 -9.94 -35.87 10.25
CA VAL A 178 -10.69 -37.14 10.28
C VAL A 178 -10.98 -37.64 8.85
N ASP A 179 -11.28 -36.73 7.92
CA ASP A 179 -11.47 -37.04 6.49
C ASP A 179 -10.15 -37.33 5.74
N GLY A 180 -9.00 -37.39 6.45
CA GLY A 180 -7.70 -37.73 5.87
C GLY A 180 -7.06 -36.59 5.03
N ALA A 181 -7.51 -35.34 5.18
CA ALA A 181 -6.89 -34.23 4.49
C ALA A 181 -5.49 -33.91 5.03
N GLY A 182 -4.47 -34.00 4.18
CA GLY A 182 -3.11 -33.61 4.52
C GLY A 182 -2.95 -32.08 4.72
N HIS A 183 -1.81 -31.67 5.29
CA HIS A 183 -1.56 -30.27 5.69
C HIS A 183 -1.76 -29.24 4.55
N LEU A 184 -1.24 -29.51 3.34
CA LEU A 184 -1.39 -28.59 2.20
C LEU A 184 -2.83 -28.50 1.73
N ARG A 185 -3.57 -29.63 1.71
CA ARG A 185 -4.98 -29.65 1.33
C ARG A 185 -5.82 -28.84 2.32
N ARG A 186 -5.59 -29.01 3.63
CA ARG A 186 -6.25 -28.23 4.68
C ARG A 186 -5.98 -26.75 4.52
N PHE A 187 -4.72 -26.37 4.29
CA PHE A 187 -4.35 -24.95 4.10
C PHE A 187 -5.01 -24.37 2.86
N PHE A 188 -4.74 -24.90 1.66
CA PHE A 188 -5.17 -24.27 0.41
C PHE A 188 -6.66 -24.42 0.10
N GLN A 189 -7.27 -25.59 0.42
CA GLN A 189 -8.63 -25.90 0.01
C GLN A 189 -9.68 -25.62 1.08
N ILE A 190 -9.29 -25.48 2.34
CA ILE A 190 -10.22 -25.28 3.46
C ILE A 190 -9.96 -23.94 4.14
N MET A 191 -8.78 -23.73 4.70
CA MET A 191 -8.51 -22.59 5.55
C MET A 191 -8.35 -21.28 4.78
N MET A 192 -7.68 -21.29 3.61
CA MET A 192 -7.53 -20.11 2.76
C MET A 192 -8.88 -19.58 2.24
N PRO A 193 -9.80 -20.41 1.68
CA PRO A 193 -11.14 -19.98 1.29
C PRO A 193 -11.95 -19.40 2.46
N MET A 194 -11.89 -20.02 3.64
CA MET A 194 -12.55 -19.50 4.84
C MET A 194 -11.97 -18.17 5.31
N ALA A 195 -10.65 -17.99 5.17
CA ALA A 195 -9.95 -16.74 5.51
C ALA A 195 -10.05 -15.66 4.43
N ARG A 196 -10.82 -15.86 3.34
CA ARG A 196 -10.83 -14.99 2.17
C ARG A 196 -11.01 -13.51 2.51
N SER A 197 -11.92 -13.17 3.41
CA SER A 197 -12.17 -11.76 3.78
C SER A 197 -10.95 -11.11 4.45
N GLY A 198 -10.31 -11.81 5.38
CA GLY A 198 -9.07 -11.35 6.02
C GLY A 198 -7.92 -11.27 5.04
N LEU A 199 -7.75 -12.31 4.19
CA LEU A 199 -6.71 -12.32 3.18
C LEU A 199 -6.83 -11.15 2.19
N VAL A 200 -8.04 -10.88 1.67
CA VAL A 200 -8.28 -9.75 0.76
C VAL A 200 -7.94 -8.42 1.45
N SER A 201 -8.40 -8.23 2.69
CA SER A 201 -8.10 -7.00 3.43
C SER A 201 -6.60 -6.79 3.61
N ILE A 202 -5.87 -7.80 4.06
CA ILE A 202 -4.42 -7.70 4.28
C ILE A 202 -3.66 -7.55 2.96
N THR A 203 -4.12 -8.18 1.88
CA THR A 203 -3.56 -7.96 0.53
C THR A 203 -3.65 -6.49 0.13
N ILE A 204 -4.79 -5.85 0.34
CA ILE A 204 -4.98 -4.43 0.00
C ILE A 204 -4.04 -3.55 0.83
N PHE A 205 -3.91 -3.80 2.14
CA PHE A 205 -2.97 -3.06 2.98
C PHE A 205 -1.52 -3.22 2.52
N ASN A 206 -1.12 -4.42 2.11
CA ASN A 206 0.22 -4.66 1.55
C ASN A 206 0.42 -3.90 0.23
N ILE A 207 -0.55 -3.95 -0.69
CA ILE A 207 -0.48 -3.20 -1.96
C ILE A 207 -0.30 -1.71 -1.68
N VAL A 208 -1.16 -1.13 -0.82
CA VAL A 208 -1.10 0.29 -0.48
C VAL A 208 0.22 0.65 0.20
N GLY A 209 0.68 -0.16 1.15
CA GLY A 209 1.93 0.08 1.88
C GLY A 209 3.15 0.00 0.98
N GLN A 210 3.23 -1.02 0.11
CA GLN A 210 4.35 -1.21 -0.81
C GLN A 210 4.35 -0.19 -1.96
N TRP A 211 3.17 0.21 -2.45
CA TRP A 211 3.04 1.26 -3.47
C TRP A 211 3.59 2.61 -3.01
N ASN A 212 3.31 2.97 -1.75
CA ASN A 212 3.75 4.23 -1.18
C ASN A 212 5.17 4.19 -0.58
N GLN A 213 5.86 3.04 -0.68
CA GLN A 213 7.19 2.90 -0.11
C GLN A 213 8.21 3.72 -0.88
N TYR A 214 8.95 4.58 -0.16
CA TYR A 214 9.98 5.46 -0.72
C TYR A 214 11.37 5.14 -0.19
N LEU A 215 11.50 4.94 1.12
CA LEU A 215 12.81 4.83 1.78
C LEU A 215 13.57 3.57 1.36
N LEU A 216 12.89 2.41 1.31
CA LEU A 216 13.53 1.16 0.94
C LEU A 216 14.05 1.18 -0.51
N PRO A 217 13.25 1.62 -1.52
CA PRO A 217 13.75 1.77 -2.88
C PRO A 217 14.95 2.70 -2.98
N VAL A 218 14.91 3.86 -2.32
CA VAL A 218 16.02 4.84 -2.36
C VAL A 218 17.33 4.24 -1.84
N VAL A 219 17.25 3.35 -0.87
CA VAL A 219 18.45 2.69 -0.31
C VAL A 219 18.93 1.52 -1.18
N ILE A 220 18.01 0.75 -1.77
CA ILE A 220 18.34 -0.49 -2.49
C ILE A 220 18.63 -0.26 -3.97
N MET A 221 17.92 0.69 -4.63
CA MET A 221 18.03 0.95 -6.06
C MET A 221 18.95 2.14 -6.31
N GLN A 222 20.26 1.93 -6.06
CA GLN A 222 21.30 2.94 -6.21
C GLN A 222 22.40 2.48 -7.15
N GLY A 223 23.17 3.44 -7.68
CA GLY A 223 24.34 3.19 -8.53
C GLY A 223 24.10 3.53 -10.00
N ALA A 224 25.07 3.26 -10.85
CA ALA A 224 24.99 3.56 -12.27
C ALA A 224 23.86 2.77 -12.94
N GLY A 225 23.03 3.44 -13.73
CA GLY A 225 21.89 2.85 -14.44
C GLY A 225 20.74 2.41 -13.53
N ALA A 226 20.70 2.87 -12.28
CA ALA A 226 19.62 2.56 -11.35
C ALA A 226 18.28 3.21 -11.78
N ASP A 227 18.36 4.36 -12.44
CA ASP A 227 17.22 5.14 -12.93
C ASP A 227 16.27 4.32 -13.81
N ALA A 228 16.78 3.46 -14.68
CA ALA A 228 15.95 2.58 -15.50
C ALA A 228 15.08 1.59 -14.68
N LYS A 229 15.45 1.33 -13.43
CA LYS A 229 14.79 0.38 -12.53
C LYS A 229 14.06 1.06 -11.36
N TRP A 230 14.07 2.37 -11.29
CA TRP A 230 13.37 3.07 -10.22
C TRP A 230 11.89 2.75 -10.19
N VAL A 231 11.34 2.75 -9.00
CA VAL A 231 9.90 2.70 -8.78
C VAL A 231 9.32 4.12 -8.78
N LEU A 232 8.02 4.23 -8.88
CA LEU A 232 7.31 5.48 -9.10
C LEU A 232 7.63 6.55 -8.03
N THR A 233 7.72 6.17 -6.78
CA THR A 233 8.05 7.10 -5.68
C THR A 233 9.46 7.71 -5.82
N GLN A 234 10.44 6.95 -6.30
CA GLN A 234 11.78 7.47 -6.59
C GLN A 234 11.76 8.41 -7.81
N GLY A 235 11.06 8.02 -8.87
CA GLY A 235 10.94 8.83 -10.08
C GLY A 235 10.31 10.19 -9.78
N ILE A 236 9.21 10.22 -9.02
CA ILE A 236 8.55 11.46 -8.59
C ILE A 236 9.48 12.32 -7.73
N ALA A 237 10.20 11.73 -6.79
CA ALA A 237 11.16 12.46 -5.95
C ALA A 237 12.29 13.08 -6.80
N ASN A 238 12.77 12.38 -7.83
CA ASN A 238 13.74 12.91 -8.76
C ASN A 238 13.20 14.10 -9.56
N ILE A 239 11.99 13.99 -10.13
CA ILE A 239 11.33 15.10 -10.84
C ILE A 239 11.12 16.27 -9.90
N SER A 240 10.71 16.04 -8.65
CA SER A 240 10.53 17.09 -7.64
C SER A 240 11.83 17.86 -7.39
N THR A 241 12.97 17.17 -7.35
CA THR A 241 14.27 17.80 -7.20
C THR A 241 14.65 18.58 -8.45
N GLN A 242 14.43 18.03 -9.64
CA GLN A 242 14.69 18.69 -10.91
C GLN A 242 13.79 19.90 -11.12
N ALA A 243 12.49 19.81 -10.79
CA ALA A 243 11.54 20.91 -10.88
C ALA A 243 11.98 22.12 -10.06
N GLY A 244 12.61 21.89 -8.89
CA GLY A 244 13.19 22.98 -8.10
C GLY A 244 14.31 23.75 -8.82
N TYR A 245 15.02 23.10 -9.75
CA TYR A 245 16.12 23.71 -10.52
C TYR A 245 15.71 24.16 -11.92
N HIS A 246 14.79 23.44 -12.57
CA HIS A 246 14.42 23.63 -13.97
C HIS A 246 12.99 24.16 -14.18
N ALA A 247 12.26 24.39 -13.10
CA ALA A 247 10.90 24.96 -13.11
C ALA A 247 9.84 24.15 -13.90
N GLU A 248 9.95 22.83 -13.93
CA GLU A 248 8.97 21.95 -14.60
C GLU A 248 7.89 21.41 -13.64
N TRP A 249 7.17 22.33 -13.00
CA TRP A 249 6.19 21.98 -11.96
C TRP A 249 4.94 21.32 -12.52
N SER A 250 4.50 21.69 -13.71
CA SER A 250 3.36 21.02 -14.36
C SER A 250 3.59 19.53 -14.57
N THR A 251 4.77 19.15 -15.03
CA THR A 251 5.19 17.75 -15.18
C THR A 251 5.19 17.02 -13.85
N LEU A 252 5.67 17.65 -12.78
CA LEU A 252 5.60 17.10 -11.43
C LEU A 252 4.16 16.85 -10.97
N PHE A 253 3.26 17.82 -11.15
CA PHE A 253 1.85 17.65 -10.76
C PHE A 253 1.12 16.62 -11.62
N ALA A 254 1.46 16.49 -12.90
CA ALA A 254 0.97 15.42 -13.76
C ALA A 254 1.45 14.05 -13.27
N ALA A 255 2.73 13.91 -12.93
CA ALA A 255 3.29 12.67 -12.37
C ALA A 255 2.62 12.30 -11.03
N LEU A 256 2.42 13.27 -10.13
CA LEU A 256 1.71 13.06 -8.87
C LEU A 256 0.27 12.60 -9.11
N THR A 257 -0.44 13.23 -10.04
CA THR A 257 -1.80 12.83 -10.41
C THR A 257 -1.85 11.39 -10.92
N LEU A 258 -0.94 11.03 -11.84
CA LEU A 258 -0.83 9.65 -12.34
C LEU A 258 -0.54 8.64 -11.22
N SER A 259 0.25 9.02 -10.22
CA SER A 259 0.61 8.14 -9.10
C SER A 259 -0.55 7.85 -8.15
N ILE A 260 -1.50 8.77 -8.04
CA ILE A 260 -2.66 8.64 -7.15
C ILE A 260 -3.75 7.76 -7.80
N LEU A 261 -3.87 7.73 -9.12
CA LEU A 261 -4.93 7.01 -9.82
C LEU A 261 -5.06 5.53 -9.43
N PRO A 262 -3.98 4.71 -9.37
CA PRO A 262 -4.10 3.32 -8.94
C PRO A 262 -4.65 3.18 -7.53
N MET A 263 -4.28 4.08 -6.63
CA MET A 263 -4.76 4.05 -5.24
C MET A 263 -6.24 4.40 -5.15
N ILE A 264 -6.71 5.36 -5.95
CA ILE A 264 -8.14 5.68 -6.06
C ILE A 264 -8.90 4.46 -6.60
N VAL A 265 -8.39 3.81 -7.63
CA VAL A 265 -9.00 2.59 -8.21
C VAL A 265 -9.05 1.46 -7.17
N VAL A 266 -7.94 1.17 -6.50
CA VAL A 266 -7.88 0.17 -5.43
C VAL A 266 -8.90 0.50 -4.32
N TYR A 267 -8.94 1.75 -3.87
CA TYR A 267 -9.90 2.18 -2.85
C TYR A 267 -11.34 2.04 -3.33
N ALA A 268 -11.67 2.52 -4.53
CA ALA A 268 -13.04 2.47 -5.07
C ALA A 268 -13.55 1.03 -5.22
N LEU A 269 -12.69 0.11 -5.66
CA LEU A 269 -13.05 -1.29 -5.83
C LEU A 269 -13.16 -2.04 -4.50
N PHE A 270 -12.32 -1.71 -3.52
CA PHE A 270 -12.13 -2.50 -2.30
C PHE A 270 -12.51 -1.78 -1.00
N GLN A 271 -13.17 -0.60 -1.04
CA GLN A 271 -13.53 0.17 0.15
C GLN A 271 -14.32 -0.64 1.21
N ARG A 272 -15.20 -1.55 0.77
CA ARG A 272 -15.98 -2.40 1.69
C ARG A 272 -15.10 -3.41 2.41
N GLN A 273 -14.14 -4.00 1.72
CA GLN A 273 -13.18 -4.96 2.27
C GLN A 273 -12.20 -4.28 3.22
N ILE A 274 -11.76 -3.05 2.91
CA ILE A 274 -10.93 -2.23 3.78
C ILE A 274 -11.66 -1.97 5.11
N GLN A 275 -12.92 -1.54 5.05
CA GLN A 275 -13.75 -1.29 6.24
C GLN A 275 -13.97 -2.56 7.07
N ALA A 276 -14.28 -3.68 6.42
CA ALA A 276 -14.49 -4.97 7.10
C ALA A 276 -13.20 -5.46 7.79
N GLY A 277 -12.03 -5.26 7.19
CA GLY A 277 -10.75 -5.65 7.77
C GLY A 277 -10.38 -4.83 9.00
N LEU A 278 -10.67 -3.53 8.99
CA LEU A 278 -10.43 -2.64 10.15
C LEU A 278 -11.32 -2.99 11.34
N THR A 279 -12.59 -3.35 11.09
CA THR A 279 -13.54 -3.69 12.17
C THR A 279 -13.31 -5.08 12.74
N ALA A 280 -12.86 -6.05 11.96
CA ALA A 280 -12.55 -7.40 12.45
C ALA A 280 -11.44 -7.42 13.51
N GLY A 281 -10.50 -6.47 13.49
CA GLY A 281 -9.46 -6.30 14.51
C GLY A 281 -9.88 -5.51 15.74
N ALA A 282 -11.02 -4.81 15.70
CA ALA A 282 -11.48 -3.90 16.76
C ALA A 282 -12.55 -4.52 17.67
N VAL A 283 -13.19 -5.62 17.29
CA VAL A 283 -14.20 -6.31 18.09
C VAL A 283 -13.51 -7.42 18.89
N LYS A 284 -13.18 -7.11 20.13
CA LYS A 284 -12.93 -8.08 21.20
C LYS A 284 -14.11 -8.04 22.16
#